data_b74e240c3913212b312ab482344c1735
#
_entry.id   b74e240c3913212b312ab482344c1735
#
_cell.length_a   1.000
_cell.length_b   1.000
_cell.length_c   1.000
_cell.angle_alpha   90.00
_cell.angle_beta   90.00
_cell.angle_gamma   90.00
#
_symmetry.space_group_name_H-M   'P 1'
#
loop_
_entity.id
_entity.type
_entity.pdbx_description
1 polymer ?
#
loop_
_entity_poly.entity_id
_entity_poly.type
_entity_poly.pdbx_seq_one_letter_code
_entity_poly.pdbx_strand_id
1 'polypeptide(L)'
;MFISKRNLSLLALFVFVLQLFAQGPNNTGTYYKAATGMKGQALKTALFAIISPHHNIGYDGLYKCYEQTDRRADGKVWDIYSCTTNFSFSDNVGGYKREGDMYNREHTIPQSWFKKASPMKADIVHVIPTDGYVNNRRSSYPFGETNSPTYTSNKGFSKVGPSCTEGYSGTVFEPNDEYKGDIARIYFYMATCYEDRIGSWTNGTGNTVIAGNKYPAYNPWVIKMLLRWAKEDPVSQKEIDRNNAVYK
;
A
#
# COMPACT_ATOMS: atom_id res chain seq x y z
N MET A 1 -63.35 -15.31 31.91
CA MET A 1 -62.61 -14.19 31.33
C MET A 1 -61.12 -14.54 31.46
N PHE A 2 -60.57 -15.14 30.43
CA PHE A 2 -59.19 -15.70 30.44
C PHE A 2 -58.25 -14.67 29.81
N ILE A 3 -57.27 -14.17 30.55
CA ILE A 3 -56.23 -13.33 30.07
C ILE A 3 -55.05 -14.20 29.67
N SER A 4 -54.82 -14.28 28.35
CA SER A 4 -53.65 -14.98 27.75
C SER A 4 -52.39 -14.14 27.97
N LYS A 5 -51.40 -14.73 28.63
CA LYS A 5 -50.06 -14.18 28.74
C LYS A 5 -49.29 -14.49 27.47
N ARG A 6 -49.10 -13.53 26.57
CA ARG A 6 -48.16 -13.64 25.45
C ARG A 6 -46.74 -13.42 26.00
N ASN A 7 -45.99 -14.53 26.01
CA ASN A 7 -44.56 -14.47 26.27
C ASN A 7 -43.85 -13.79 25.10
N LEU A 8 -43.32 -12.59 25.36
CA LEU A 8 -42.45 -11.86 24.44
C LEU A 8 -41.04 -12.41 24.63
N SER A 9 -40.63 -13.36 23.76
CA SER A 9 -39.23 -13.78 23.71
C SER A 9 -38.41 -12.69 23.04
N LEU A 10 -37.66 -11.92 23.84
CA LEU A 10 -36.59 -11.07 23.33
C LEU A 10 -35.47 -11.95 22.78
N LEU A 11 -35.43 -12.08 21.46
CA LEU A 11 -34.28 -12.63 20.76
C LEU A 11 -33.17 -11.55 20.78
N ALA A 12 -32.27 -11.65 21.76
CA ALA A 12 -31.05 -10.85 21.77
C ALA A 12 -30.15 -11.31 20.63
N LEU A 13 -30.17 -10.57 19.53
CA LEU A 13 -29.25 -10.76 18.41
C LEU A 13 -27.86 -10.28 18.87
N PHE A 14 -27.04 -11.18 19.38
CA PHE A 14 -25.63 -10.92 19.59
C PHE A 14 -24.97 -10.79 18.21
N VAL A 15 -24.84 -9.56 17.74
CA VAL A 15 -23.94 -9.26 16.61
C VAL A 15 -22.52 -9.39 17.15
N PHE A 16 -21.92 -10.54 16.94
CA PHE A 16 -20.47 -10.71 17.05
C PHE A 16 -19.85 -9.88 15.92
N VAL A 17 -19.46 -8.65 16.22
CA VAL A 17 -18.49 -7.92 15.41
C VAL A 17 -17.18 -8.65 15.63
N LEU A 18 -16.86 -9.58 14.72
CA LEU A 18 -15.50 -10.07 14.59
C LEU A 18 -14.63 -8.86 14.22
N GLN A 19 -14.05 -8.23 15.22
CA GLN A 19 -12.92 -7.36 15.00
C GLN A 19 -11.80 -8.27 14.51
N LEU A 20 -11.58 -8.26 13.19
CA LEU A 20 -10.39 -8.80 12.58
C LEU A 20 -9.22 -7.90 13.02
N PHE A 21 -8.74 -8.14 14.23
CA PHE A 21 -7.41 -7.65 14.59
C PHE A 21 -6.44 -8.35 13.65
N ALA A 22 -5.66 -7.58 12.91
CA ALA A 22 -4.47 -8.12 12.26
C ALA A 22 -3.68 -8.84 13.35
N GLN A 23 -3.76 -10.17 13.35
CA GLN A 23 -2.99 -10.95 14.30
C GLN A 23 -1.53 -10.69 13.94
N GLY A 24 -0.76 -10.22 14.91
CA GLY A 24 0.67 -10.06 14.72
C GLY A 24 1.28 -11.39 14.25
N PRO A 25 2.48 -11.36 13.67
CA PRO A 25 3.11 -12.49 12.99
C PRO A 25 3.18 -13.79 13.79
N ASN A 26 3.11 -13.72 15.10
CA ASN A 26 3.19 -14.88 16.01
C ASN A 26 1.83 -15.35 16.54
N ASN A 27 0.73 -14.80 16.06
CA ASN A 27 -0.66 -15.10 16.48
C ASN A 27 -0.91 -15.03 18.01
N THR A 28 0.02 -14.49 18.78
CA THR A 28 -0.08 -14.39 20.25
C THR A 28 -0.81 -13.12 20.69
N GLY A 29 -1.04 -12.17 19.77
CA GLY A 29 -1.53 -10.82 20.10
C GLY A 29 -0.50 -9.95 20.83
N THR A 30 0.75 -10.41 20.98
CA THR A 30 1.79 -9.71 21.73
C THR A 30 2.77 -8.91 20.87
N TYR A 31 2.75 -9.09 19.54
CA TYR A 31 3.70 -8.48 18.61
C TYR A 31 3.77 -6.95 18.77
N TYR A 32 2.64 -6.28 18.89
CA TYR A 32 2.56 -4.83 19.07
C TYR A 32 2.40 -4.39 20.52
N LYS A 33 2.60 -5.27 21.51
CA LYS A 33 2.38 -4.96 22.93
C LYS A 33 3.14 -3.72 23.41
N ALA A 34 4.37 -3.52 22.93
CA ALA A 34 5.19 -2.36 23.31
C ALA A 34 4.65 -1.02 22.81
N ALA A 35 3.72 -1.01 21.84
CA ALA A 35 3.09 0.18 21.32
C ALA A 35 1.68 0.44 21.94
N THR A 36 1.22 -0.44 22.85
CA THR A 36 -0.12 -0.35 23.42
C THR A 36 -0.35 0.96 24.19
N GLY A 37 -1.45 1.65 23.91
CA GLY A 37 -1.82 2.91 24.55
C GLY A 37 -1.06 4.15 24.04
N MET A 38 -0.06 3.99 23.19
CA MET A 38 0.67 5.10 22.60
C MET A 38 -0.13 5.80 21.50
N LYS A 39 0.20 7.08 21.24
CA LYS A 39 -0.44 7.91 20.21
C LYS A 39 0.59 8.80 19.50
N GLY A 40 0.23 9.30 18.30
CA GLY A 40 1.00 10.27 17.55
C GLY A 40 2.44 9.81 17.30
N GLN A 41 3.41 10.69 17.50
CA GLN A 41 4.82 10.41 17.28
C GLN A 41 5.34 9.26 18.16
N ALA A 42 4.92 9.18 19.43
CA ALA A 42 5.34 8.11 20.34
C ALA A 42 4.90 6.73 19.82
N LEU A 43 3.66 6.60 19.33
CA LEU A 43 3.18 5.38 18.69
C LEU A 43 4.02 5.03 17.46
N LYS A 44 4.29 6.00 16.59
CA LYS A 44 5.10 5.78 15.37
C LYS A 44 6.50 5.26 15.72
N THR A 45 7.17 5.89 16.70
CA THR A 45 8.52 5.48 17.15
C THR A 45 8.51 4.08 17.80
N ALA A 46 7.48 3.74 18.57
CA ALA A 46 7.35 2.39 19.13
C ALA A 46 7.12 1.33 18.03
N LEU A 47 6.30 1.63 17.04
CA LEU A 47 6.10 0.77 15.88
C LEU A 47 7.40 0.63 15.05
N PHE A 48 8.15 1.73 14.84
CA PHE A 48 9.46 1.67 14.20
C PHE A 48 10.37 0.64 14.88
N ALA A 49 10.50 0.68 16.22
CA ALA A 49 11.33 -0.25 16.96
C ALA A 49 10.89 -1.73 16.78
N ILE A 50 9.59 -1.97 16.53
CA ILE A 50 9.04 -3.32 16.33
C ILE A 50 9.28 -3.82 14.91
N ILE A 51 9.02 -2.98 13.87
CA ILE A 51 8.96 -3.44 12.48
C ILE A 51 10.24 -3.16 11.67
N SER A 52 11.11 -2.26 12.12
CA SER A 52 12.33 -1.93 11.38
C SER A 52 13.37 -3.07 11.33
N PRO A 53 13.50 -3.95 12.32
CA PRO A 53 14.32 -5.15 12.21
C PRO A 53 13.64 -6.18 11.29
N HIS A 54 13.94 -6.12 9.99
CA HIS A 54 13.40 -7.05 9.00
C HIS A 54 14.51 -7.64 8.13
N HIS A 55 14.22 -8.78 7.50
CA HIS A 55 15.16 -9.46 6.63
C HIS A 55 15.13 -8.83 5.22
N ASN A 56 16.31 -8.49 4.70
CA ASN A 56 16.44 -7.98 3.33
C ASN A 56 16.74 -9.14 2.38
N ILE A 57 15.77 -9.50 1.54
CA ILE A 57 15.87 -10.59 0.56
C ILE A 57 16.69 -10.24 -0.69
N GLY A 58 17.15 -8.99 -0.79
CA GLY A 58 17.82 -8.47 -1.97
C GLY A 58 16.88 -8.19 -3.13
N TYR A 59 17.33 -7.30 -4.03
CA TYR A 59 16.46 -6.82 -5.12
C TYR A 59 16.04 -7.93 -6.10
N ASP A 60 16.94 -8.86 -6.41
CA ASP A 60 16.62 -9.98 -7.31
C ASP A 60 15.79 -11.07 -6.63
N GLY A 61 15.83 -11.16 -5.31
CA GLY A 61 15.00 -12.07 -4.53
C GLY A 61 13.52 -11.75 -4.60
N LEU A 62 13.15 -10.49 -4.87
CA LEU A 62 11.75 -10.06 -4.98
C LEU A 62 10.93 -10.88 -5.97
N TYR A 63 11.47 -11.17 -7.16
CA TYR A 63 10.73 -11.95 -8.16
C TYR A 63 10.33 -13.35 -7.68
N LYS A 64 11.19 -14.00 -6.88
CA LYS A 64 10.89 -15.32 -6.30
C LYS A 64 9.80 -15.23 -5.23
N CYS A 65 9.79 -14.14 -4.47
CA CYS A 65 8.81 -13.94 -3.40
C CYS A 65 7.42 -13.63 -3.94
N TYR A 66 7.28 -12.94 -5.08
CA TYR A 66 5.99 -12.61 -5.68
C TYR A 66 5.11 -13.84 -5.95
N GLU A 67 5.71 -15.01 -6.17
CA GLU A 67 4.96 -16.25 -6.31
C GLU A 67 4.13 -16.60 -5.06
N GLN A 68 4.54 -16.12 -3.90
CA GLN A 68 3.87 -16.35 -2.63
C GLN A 68 3.07 -15.15 -2.16
N THR A 69 3.56 -13.94 -2.43
CA THR A 69 2.99 -12.71 -1.89
C THR A 69 1.97 -12.04 -2.82
N ASP A 70 2.12 -12.23 -4.14
CA ASP A 70 1.36 -11.48 -5.14
C ASP A 70 0.73 -12.41 -6.21
N ARG A 71 0.27 -13.59 -5.78
CA ARG A 71 -0.40 -14.58 -6.62
C ARG A 71 -1.91 -14.44 -6.56
N ARG A 72 -2.56 -14.34 -7.70
CA ARG A 72 -4.03 -14.42 -7.84
C ARG A 72 -4.49 -15.88 -7.71
N ALA A 73 -5.79 -16.08 -7.44
CA ALA A 73 -6.40 -17.41 -7.33
C ALA A 73 -6.26 -18.26 -8.60
N ASP A 74 -6.18 -17.64 -9.79
CA ASP A 74 -5.94 -18.29 -11.08
C ASP A 74 -4.45 -18.61 -11.35
N GLY A 75 -3.56 -18.37 -10.37
CA GLY A 75 -2.14 -18.63 -10.48
C GLY A 75 -1.32 -17.57 -11.19
N LYS A 76 -1.94 -16.45 -11.58
CA LYS A 76 -1.29 -15.33 -12.26
C LYS A 76 -0.77 -14.29 -11.28
N VAL A 77 0.07 -13.38 -11.78
CA VAL A 77 0.59 -12.24 -11.03
C VAL A 77 -0.56 -11.28 -10.70
N TRP A 78 -0.57 -10.78 -9.47
CA TRP A 78 -1.49 -9.73 -9.05
C TRP A 78 -0.93 -8.37 -9.42
N ASP A 79 -1.47 -7.77 -10.47
CA ASP A 79 -1.11 -6.44 -10.95
C ASP A 79 -2.13 -5.41 -10.44
N ILE A 80 -1.67 -4.41 -9.69
CA ILE A 80 -2.54 -3.36 -9.17
C ILE A 80 -2.63 -2.11 -10.06
N TYR A 81 -1.93 -2.10 -11.19
CA TYR A 81 -1.94 -0.98 -12.14
C TYR A 81 -2.75 -1.24 -13.40
N SER A 82 -3.09 -2.50 -13.67
CA SER A 82 -3.93 -2.88 -14.80
C SER A 82 -4.88 -4.03 -14.44
N CYS A 83 -6.11 -3.95 -14.96
CA CYS A 83 -7.10 -5.02 -14.82
C CYS A 83 -7.16 -5.96 -16.04
N THR A 84 -6.31 -5.76 -17.04
CA THR A 84 -6.32 -6.54 -18.28
C THR A 84 -5.11 -7.46 -18.44
N THR A 85 -4.17 -7.40 -17.51
CA THR A 85 -2.94 -8.20 -17.55
C THR A 85 -3.15 -9.61 -17.00
N ASN A 86 -2.37 -10.55 -17.51
CA ASN A 86 -2.51 -11.97 -17.21
C ASN A 86 -1.14 -12.65 -17.11
N PHE A 87 -0.19 -11.98 -16.47
CA PHE A 87 1.20 -12.41 -16.38
C PHE A 87 1.37 -13.72 -15.62
N SER A 88 2.22 -14.59 -16.19
CA SER A 88 2.88 -15.65 -15.44
C SER A 88 4.10 -15.10 -14.71
N PHE A 89 4.60 -15.78 -13.69
CA PHE A 89 5.77 -15.29 -12.93
C PHE A 89 7.06 -15.27 -13.72
N SER A 90 7.11 -15.89 -14.89
CA SER A 90 8.22 -15.79 -15.86
C SER A 90 8.15 -14.55 -16.77
N ASP A 91 7.03 -13.83 -16.81
CA ASP A 91 6.80 -12.70 -17.71
C ASP A 91 7.41 -11.39 -17.18
N ASN A 92 8.58 -11.49 -16.56
CA ASN A 92 9.36 -10.40 -15.97
C ASN A 92 10.66 -10.09 -16.72
N VAL A 93 10.84 -10.64 -17.91
CA VAL A 93 12.02 -10.49 -18.76
C VAL A 93 11.65 -9.90 -20.12
N GLY A 94 12.63 -9.32 -20.81
CA GLY A 94 12.43 -8.65 -22.10
C GLY A 94 12.16 -7.17 -21.94
N GLY A 95 11.46 -6.58 -22.89
CA GLY A 95 11.06 -5.19 -22.90
C GLY A 95 9.55 -5.05 -23.08
N TYR A 96 9.02 -3.89 -22.74
CA TYR A 96 7.62 -3.56 -22.97
C TYR A 96 7.48 -2.39 -23.95
N LYS A 97 6.48 -2.47 -24.82
CA LYS A 97 6.07 -1.39 -25.74
C LYS A 97 4.64 -0.92 -25.44
N ARG A 98 3.86 -1.78 -24.79
CA ARG A 98 2.45 -1.55 -24.43
C ARG A 98 2.11 -2.28 -23.12
N GLU A 99 0.94 -1.95 -22.58
CA GLU A 99 0.33 -2.65 -21.46
C GLU A 99 0.07 -4.12 -21.81
N GLY A 100 0.43 -5.03 -20.93
CA GLY A 100 0.30 -6.47 -21.09
C GLY A 100 1.56 -7.19 -21.60
N ASP A 101 2.63 -6.48 -21.97
CA ASP A 101 3.84 -7.12 -22.53
C ASP A 101 4.66 -7.85 -21.45
N MET A 102 4.88 -7.23 -20.28
CA MET A 102 5.59 -7.83 -19.13
C MET A 102 5.30 -7.07 -17.85
N TYR A 103 5.55 -7.71 -16.70
CA TYR A 103 5.54 -7.02 -15.42
C TYR A 103 6.96 -6.72 -14.93
N ASN A 104 7.07 -5.70 -14.08
CA ASN A 104 8.32 -5.38 -13.42
C ASN A 104 8.08 -5.02 -11.92
N ARG A 105 9.14 -4.62 -11.25
CA ARG A 105 9.12 -4.23 -9.83
C ARG A 105 8.79 -2.76 -9.71
N GLU A 106 7.59 -2.46 -9.28
CA GLU A 106 7.17 -1.09 -8.95
C GLU A 106 7.63 -0.71 -7.55
N HIS A 107 8.28 0.45 -7.44
CA HIS A 107 8.55 1.10 -6.16
C HIS A 107 7.44 2.11 -5.89
N THR A 108 6.47 1.76 -5.05
CA THR A 108 5.35 2.68 -4.71
C THR A 108 5.85 4.01 -4.15
N ILE A 109 6.89 3.99 -3.30
CA ILE A 109 7.75 5.15 -3.05
C ILE A 109 8.87 5.11 -4.09
N PRO A 110 8.93 6.06 -5.05
CA PRO A 110 9.96 6.04 -6.09
C PRO A 110 11.36 5.89 -5.52
N GLN A 111 12.12 4.94 -6.07
CA GLN A 111 13.46 4.65 -5.56
C GLN A 111 14.42 5.85 -5.65
N SER A 112 14.14 6.80 -6.55
CA SER A 112 14.90 8.06 -6.64
C SER A 112 14.77 8.92 -5.38
N TRP A 113 13.64 8.83 -4.66
CA TRP A 113 13.41 9.65 -3.47
C TRP A 113 14.33 9.29 -2.31
N PHE A 114 14.77 8.04 -2.23
CA PHE A 114 15.75 7.53 -1.25
C PHE A 114 17.09 7.13 -1.89
N LYS A 115 17.41 7.70 -3.08
CA LYS A 115 18.69 7.50 -3.79
C LYS A 115 19.03 6.03 -4.07
N LYS A 116 17.99 5.20 -4.30
CA LYS A 116 18.10 3.75 -4.53
C LYS A 116 18.78 2.98 -3.38
N ALA A 117 18.78 3.54 -2.18
CA ALA A 117 19.47 2.95 -1.04
C ALA A 117 18.75 1.69 -0.53
N SER A 118 19.53 0.74 -0.02
CA SER A 118 19.03 -0.42 0.71
C SER A 118 18.80 -0.05 2.19
N PRO A 119 17.89 -0.74 2.89
CA PRO A 119 17.07 -1.88 2.43
C PRO A 119 15.85 -1.49 1.60
N MET A 120 15.43 -0.20 1.57
CA MET A 120 14.21 0.28 0.91
C MET A 120 14.07 -0.23 -0.54
N LYS A 121 15.17 -0.28 -1.30
CA LYS A 121 15.16 -0.72 -2.69
C LYS A 121 14.65 -2.16 -2.88
N ALA A 122 14.76 -3.00 -1.85
CA ALA A 122 14.40 -4.41 -1.89
C ALA A 122 13.34 -4.78 -0.85
N ASP A 123 12.64 -3.80 -0.29
CA ASP A 123 11.58 -4.06 0.68
C ASP A 123 10.28 -4.45 -0.03
N ILE A 124 9.92 -5.73 0.12
CA ILE A 124 8.78 -6.34 -0.56
C ILE A 124 7.43 -5.73 -0.17
N VAL A 125 7.33 -5.05 0.97
CA VAL A 125 6.07 -4.40 1.38
C VAL A 125 5.70 -3.31 0.38
N HIS A 126 6.68 -2.52 -0.10
CA HIS A 126 6.42 -1.43 -1.02
C HIS A 126 6.90 -1.67 -2.44
N VAL A 127 7.70 -2.72 -2.67
CA VAL A 127 8.14 -3.10 -4.03
C VAL A 127 7.26 -4.24 -4.51
N ILE A 128 6.35 -3.95 -5.41
CA ILE A 128 5.27 -4.83 -5.85
C ILE A 128 5.34 -5.10 -7.35
N PRO A 129 4.81 -6.24 -7.84
CA PRO A 129 4.75 -6.48 -9.28
C PRO A 129 3.63 -5.65 -9.91
N THR A 130 3.93 -4.99 -11.03
CA THR A 130 2.95 -4.26 -11.84
C THR A 130 3.29 -4.33 -13.32
N ASP A 131 2.32 -4.07 -14.18
CA ASP A 131 2.57 -3.88 -15.60
C ASP A 131 3.72 -2.90 -15.85
N GLY A 132 4.73 -3.31 -16.62
CA GLY A 132 5.94 -2.54 -16.84
C GLY A 132 5.71 -1.27 -17.63
N TYR A 133 4.75 -1.29 -18.58
CA TYR A 133 4.40 -0.10 -19.36
C TYR A 133 3.63 0.92 -18.52
N VAL A 134 2.65 0.49 -17.75
CA VAL A 134 1.89 1.39 -16.84
C VAL A 134 2.80 1.95 -15.77
N ASN A 135 3.71 1.14 -15.21
CA ASN A 135 4.73 1.62 -14.27
C ASN A 135 5.63 2.70 -14.91
N ASN A 136 6.05 2.50 -16.16
CA ASN A 136 6.82 3.54 -16.89
C ASN A 136 6.01 4.84 -17.04
N ARG A 137 4.70 4.75 -17.33
CA ARG A 137 3.81 5.93 -17.39
C ARG A 137 3.65 6.60 -16.04
N ARG A 138 3.61 5.82 -14.95
CA ARG A 138 3.61 6.35 -13.59
C ARG A 138 4.89 7.15 -13.32
N SER A 139 6.03 6.74 -13.84
CA SER A 139 7.31 7.43 -13.64
C SER A 139 7.62 7.62 -12.13
N SER A 140 7.99 8.83 -11.71
CA SER A 140 8.17 9.18 -10.29
C SER A 140 7.10 10.17 -9.80
N TYR A 141 5.97 10.25 -10.48
CA TYR A 141 4.89 11.12 -10.05
C TYR A 141 4.36 10.68 -8.68
N PRO A 142 3.99 11.59 -7.80
CA PRO A 142 3.29 11.25 -6.57
C PRO A 142 1.93 10.61 -6.89
N PHE A 143 1.44 9.81 -5.96
CA PHE A 143 0.05 9.39 -6.02
C PHE A 143 -0.88 10.57 -5.73
N GLY A 144 -2.04 10.58 -6.40
CA GLY A 144 -3.05 11.61 -6.26
C GLY A 144 -4.25 11.28 -7.11
N GLU A 145 -5.16 12.24 -7.29
CA GLU A 145 -6.37 12.10 -8.08
C GLU A 145 -6.38 13.09 -9.23
N THR A 146 -6.96 12.72 -10.37
CA THR A 146 -7.04 13.55 -11.55
C THR A 146 -8.41 13.47 -12.22
N ASN A 147 -8.96 14.64 -12.55
CA ASN A 147 -10.20 14.77 -13.34
C ASN A 147 -9.93 14.95 -14.85
N SER A 148 -8.66 15.15 -15.25
CA SER A 148 -8.27 15.42 -16.62
C SER A 148 -7.04 14.59 -16.99
N PRO A 149 -7.17 13.24 -17.06
CA PRO A 149 -6.04 12.38 -17.31
C PRO A 149 -5.45 12.61 -18.70
N THR A 150 -4.13 12.69 -18.78
CA THR A 150 -3.36 12.70 -20.03
C THR A 150 -2.99 11.30 -20.50
N TYR A 151 -3.06 10.34 -19.59
CA TYR A 151 -2.91 8.90 -19.86
C TYR A 151 -3.87 8.11 -18.98
N THR A 152 -4.42 7.04 -19.53
CA THR A 152 -5.17 6.01 -18.80
C THR A 152 -4.67 4.63 -19.21
N SER A 153 -4.54 3.72 -18.26
CA SER A 153 -4.36 2.30 -18.56
C SER A 153 -5.65 1.71 -19.14
N ASN A 154 -5.59 0.49 -19.65
CA ASN A 154 -6.74 -0.17 -20.26
C ASN A 154 -7.96 -0.12 -19.34
N LYS A 155 -9.13 0.14 -19.94
CA LYS A 155 -10.42 0.33 -19.25
C LYS A 155 -10.44 1.49 -18.26
N GLY A 156 -9.49 2.44 -18.34
CA GLY A 156 -9.41 3.57 -17.42
C GLY A 156 -9.01 3.19 -15.99
N PHE A 157 -8.32 2.06 -15.81
CA PHE A 157 -8.06 1.50 -14.48
C PHE A 157 -7.11 2.35 -13.65
N SER A 158 -5.98 2.77 -14.22
CA SER A 158 -5.07 3.75 -13.61
C SER A 158 -4.92 4.97 -14.50
N LYS A 159 -4.56 6.11 -13.93
CA LYS A 159 -4.54 7.38 -14.67
C LYS A 159 -3.28 8.19 -14.33
N VAL A 160 -2.81 8.99 -15.29
CA VAL A 160 -1.82 10.05 -15.07
C VAL A 160 -2.40 11.37 -15.56
N GLY A 161 -2.27 12.43 -14.79
CA GLY A 161 -2.75 13.74 -15.20
C GLY A 161 -2.49 14.84 -14.18
N PRO A 162 -2.91 16.08 -14.46
CA PRO A 162 -2.88 17.15 -13.49
C PRO A 162 -3.70 16.79 -12.25
N SER A 163 -3.17 17.08 -11.07
CA SER A 163 -3.84 16.78 -9.81
C SER A 163 -5.11 17.60 -9.61
N CYS A 164 -6.16 16.94 -9.17
CA CYS A 164 -7.32 17.58 -8.54
C CYS A 164 -7.33 17.35 -7.00
N THR A 165 -6.29 16.71 -6.46
CA THR A 165 -6.14 16.54 -5.02
C THR A 165 -5.91 17.88 -4.33
N GLU A 166 -6.73 18.20 -3.34
CA GLU A 166 -6.61 19.44 -2.58
C GLU A 166 -5.21 19.61 -1.97
N GLY A 167 -4.60 20.75 -2.23
CA GLY A 167 -3.26 21.11 -1.72
C GLY A 167 -2.10 20.71 -2.63
N TYR A 168 -2.37 20.16 -3.82
CA TYR A 168 -1.34 19.85 -4.82
C TYR A 168 -1.83 20.08 -6.26
N SER A 169 -1.02 20.71 -7.09
CA SER A 169 -1.37 21.07 -8.48
C SER A 169 -0.46 20.45 -9.56
N GLY A 170 0.52 19.62 -9.17
CA GLY A 170 1.41 18.95 -10.13
C GLY A 170 0.78 17.72 -10.78
N THR A 171 1.56 17.03 -11.61
CA THR A 171 1.13 15.76 -12.19
C THR A 171 1.12 14.64 -11.14
N VAL A 172 0.10 13.80 -11.16
CA VAL A 172 -0.09 12.66 -10.27
C VAL A 172 -0.35 11.38 -11.05
N PHE A 173 -0.11 10.25 -10.39
CA PHE A 173 -0.64 8.97 -10.79
C PHE A 173 -1.80 8.59 -9.87
N GLU A 174 -2.96 8.31 -10.43
CA GLU A 174 -4.15 7.84 -9.72
C GLU A 174 -4.28 6.32 -9.90
N PRO A 175 -4.12 5.52 -8.84
CA PRO A 175 -4.42 4.09 -8.88
C PRO A 175 -5.93 3.88 -8.93
N ASN A 176 -6.36 2.65 -9.26
CA ASN A 176 -7.77 2.27 -9.14
C ASN A 176 -8.25 2.40 -7.68
N ASP A 177 -9.53 2.72 -7.51
CA ASP A 177 -10.12 2.98 -6.19
C ASP A 177 -9.94 1.79 -5.23
N GLU A 178 -9.97 0.55 -5.75
CA GLU A 178 -9.78 -0.69 -4.95
C GLU A 178 -8.37 -0.89 -4.40
N TYR A 179 -7.40 -0.03 -4.78
CA TYR A 179 -6.01 -0.08 -4.30
C TYR A 179 -5.55 1.23 -3.63
N LYS A 180 -6.42 2.21 -3.51
CA LYS A 180 -6.08 3.48 -2.86
C LYS A 180 -5.71 3.28 -1.40
N GLY A 181 -6.46 2.44 -0.68
CA GLY A 181 -6.18 2.07 0.70
C GLY A 181 -4.90 1.26 0.84
N ASP A 182 -4.65 0.29 -0.06
CA ASP A 182 -3.41 -0.48 -0.11
C ASP A 182 -2.19 0.45 -0.20
N ILE A 183 -2.22 1.38 -1.14
CA ILE A 183 -1.16 2.39 -1.32
C ILE A 183 -1.00 3.27 -0.07
N ALA A 184 -2.11 3.71 0.53
CA ALA A 184 -2.07 4.53 1.74
C ALA A 184 -1.38 3.78 2.89
N ARG A 185 -1.72 2.52 3.13
CA ARG A 185 -1.11 1.68 4.17
C ARG A 185 0.37 1.41 3.89
N ILE A 186 0.75 1.19 2.63
CA ILE A 186 2.17 1.08 2.22
C ILE A 186 2.93 2.37 2.54
N TYR A 187 2.37 3.54 2.26
CA TYR A 187 3.00 4.82 2.60
C TYR A 187 3.19 4.98 4.11
N PHE A 188 2.18 4.65 4.91
CA PHE A 188 2.29 4.68 6.37
C PHE A 188 3.32 3.67 6.90
N TYR A 189 3.39 2.46 6.30
CA TYR A 189 4.44 1.51 6.60
C TYR A 189 5.82 2.10 6.32
N MET A 190 6.06 2.64 5.13
CA MET A 190 7.36 3.22 4.75
C MET A 190 7.77 4.37 5.65
N ALA A 191 6.84 5.25 6.02
CA ALA A 191 7.11 6.33 6.97
C ALA A 191 7.46 5.81 8.37
N THR A 192 6.92 4.66 8.76
CA THR A 192 7.11 4.06 10.07
C THR A 192 8.36 3.20 10.11
N CYS A 193 8.50 2.25 9.17
CA CYS A 193 9.63 1.32 9.11
C CYS A 193 10.97 2.02 8.86
N TYR A 194 10.94 3.19 8.23
CA TYR A 194 12.11 4.00 7.92
C TYR A 194 12.09 5.37 8.61
N GLU A 195 11.57 5.41 9.84
CA GLU A 195 11.47 6.66 10.62
C GLU A 195 12.82 7.38 10.76
N ASP A 196 13.90 6.62 10.92
CA ASP A 196 15.27 7.12 11.06
C ASP A 196 15.85 7.71 9.76
N ARG A 197 15.23 7.46 8.61
CA ARG A 197 15.74 7.79 7.27
C ARG A 197 14.85 8.73 6.48
N ILE A 198 13.52 8.63 6.64
CA ILE A 198 12.55 9.32 5.79
C ILE A 198 12.70 10.84 5.80
N GLY A 199 13.19 11.42 6.90
CA GLY A 199 13.47 12.84 6.99
C GLY A 199 14.56 13.35 6.04
N SER A 200 15.38 12.46 5.49
CA SER A 200 16.44 12.76 4.52
C SER A 200 16.05 12.49 3.06
N TRP A 201 14.87 11.92 2.82
CA TRP A 201 14.39 11.62 1.47
C TRP A 201 13.92 12.90 0.78
N THR A 202 13.93 12.88 -0.56
CA THR A 202 13.49 14.02 -1.38
C THR A 202 12.71 13.53 -2.57
N ASN A 203 11.57 14.16 -2.87
CA ASN A 203 10.80 13.87 -4.07
C ASN A 203 11.01 14.87 -5.21
N GLY A 204 12.24 15.37 -5.35
CA GLY A 204 12.61 16.35 -6.34
C GLY A 204 12.43 17.78 -5.86
N THR A 205 12.36 18.74 -6.80
CA THR A 205 12.30 20.16 -6.49
C THR A 205 11.09 20.49 -5.62
N GLY A 206 11.33 21.12 -4.47
CA GLY A 206 10.29 21.63 -3.58
C GLY A 206 9.73 20.62 -2.57
N ASN A 207 10.19 19.38 -2.58
CA ASN A 207 9.75 18.35 -1.60
C ASN A 207 8.22 18.35 -1.36
N THR A 208 7.47 18.25 -2.44
CA THR A 208 6.01 18.40 -2.39
C THR A 208 5.29 17.25 -1.66
N VAL A 209 5.92 16.10 -1.52
CA VAL A 209 5.38 14.89 -0.83
C VAL A 209 6.07 14.69 0.51
N ILE A 210 7.40 14.64 0.53
CA ILE A 210 8.22 14.40 1.72
C ILE A 210 8.35 15.72 2.51
N ALA A 211 8.05 15.66 3.81
CA ALA A 211 8.07 16.85 4.68
C ALA A 211 9.47 17.20 5.24
N GLY A 212 10.50 16.40 4.93
CA GLY A 212 11.86 16.62 5.43
C GLY A 212 12.04 16.38 6.94
N ASN A 213 11.14 15.62 7.55
CA ASN A 213 11.18 15.28 8.97
C ASN A 213 10.72 13.83 9.19
N LYS A 214 10.97 13.32 10.40
CA LYS A 214 10.55 11.97 10.77
C LYS A 214 9.07 11.86 11.17
N TYR A 215 8.44 12.97 11.55
CA TYR A 215 7.03 13.04 11.90
C TYR A 215 6.49 14.44 11.59
N PRO A 216 5.45 14.56 10.79
CA PRO A 216 4.59 13.52 10.25
C PRO A 216 5.14 12.78 9.00
N ALA A 217 6.35 13.06 8.54
CA ALA A 217 7.07 12.48 7.41
C ALA A 217 6.58 12.95 6.02
N TYR A 218 5.29 13.10 5.83
CA TYR A 218 4.68 13.59 4.59
C TYR A 218 4.03 14.96 4.79
N ASN A 219 3.92 15.71 3.70
CA ASN A 219 3.24 17.00 3.69
C ASN A 219 1.72 16.84 3.98
N PRO A 220 1.07 17.90 4.50
CA PRO A 220 -0.33 17.80 4.97
C PRO A 220 -1.32 17.29 3.92
N TRP A 221 -1.18 17.69 2.66
CA TRP A 221 -2.08 17.25 1.59
C TRP A 221 -1.99 15.74 1.37
N VAL A 222 -0.77 15.17 1.44
CA VAL A 222 -0.53 13.72 1.29
C VAL A 222 -1.21 12.97 2.44
N ILE A 223 -0.99 13.41 3.68
CA ILE A 223 -1.58 12.77 4.86
C ILE A 223 -3.11 12.79 4.78
N LYS A 224 -3.70 13.95 4.42
CA LYS A 224 -5.15 14.11 4.28
C LYS A 224 -5.71 13.13 3.25
N MET A 225 -5.06 13.04 2.08
CA MET A 225 -5.44 12.11 1.01
C MET A 225 -5.30 10.65 1.45
N LEU A 226 -4.15 10.26 2.00
CA LEU A 226 -3.90 8.87 2.42
C LEU A 226 -4.85 8.41 3.53
N LEU A 227 -5.18 9.27 4.50
CA LEU A 227 -6.16 8.95 5.55
C LEU A 227 -7.56 8.75 4.97
N ARG A 228 -7.95 9.57 3.99
CA ARG A 228 -9.22 9.40 3.28
C ARG A 228 -9.23 8.09 2.51
N TRP A 229 -8.22 7.82 1.70
CA TRP A 229 -8.09 6.57 0.94
C TRP A 229 -8.13 5.33 1.83
N ALA A 230 -7.38 5.32 2.95
CA ALA A 230 -7.40 4.20 3.89
C ALA A 230 -8.77 3.95 4.53
N LYS A 231 -9.63 4.99 4.60
CA LYS A 231 -11.01 4.88 5.10
C LYS A 231 -11.99 4.41 4.03
N GLU A 232 -11.82 4.90 2.80
CA GLU A 232 -12.68 4.59 1.65
C GLU A 232 -12.43 3.18 1.12
N ASP A 233 -11.18 2.72 1.20
CA ASP A 233 -10.74 1.38 0.82
C ASP A 233 -10.13 0.66 2.04
N PRO A 234 -10.95 -0.01 2.86
CA PRO A 234 -10.51 -0.73 4.05
C PRO A 234 -9.69 -1.97 3.69
N VAL A 235 -8.97 -2.51 4.68
CA VAL A 235 -8.10 -3.68 4.51
C VAL A 235 -8.85 -4.85 3.89
N SER A 236 -8.38 -5.31 2.76
CA SER A 236 -8.93 -6.43 2.00
C SER A 236 -8.35 -7.78 2.45
N GLN A 237 -9.02 -8.88 2.10
CA GLN A 237 -8.48 -10.23 2.34
C GLN A 237 -7.14 -10.43 1.61
N LYS A 238 -6.98 -9.87 0.40
CA LYS A 238 -5.71 -9.88 -0.35
C LYS A 238 -4.57 -9.26 0.45
N GLU A 239 -4.79 -8.11 1.09
CA GLU A 239 -3.75 -7.48 1.90
C GLU A 239 -3.39 -8.31 3.13
N ILE A 240 -4.38 -8.93 3.78
CA ILE A 240 -4.16 -9.85 4.91
C ILE A 240 -3.31 -11.03 4.45
N ASP A 241 -3.66 -11.66 3.35
CA ASP A 241 -2.95 -12.82 2.81
C ASP A 241 -1.52 -12.45 2.39
N ARG A 242 -1.37 -11.29 1.71
CA ARG A 242 -0.06 -10.75 1.35
C ARG A 242 0.80 -10.46 2.56
N ASN A 243 0.26 -9.80 3.57
CA ASN A 243 0.97 -9.49 4.81
C ASN A 243 1.44 -10.76 5.51
N ASN A 244 0.60 -11.79 5.57
CA ASN A 244 0.95 -13.09 6.17
C ASN A 244 2.03 -13.81 5.36
N ALA A 245 2.04 -13.68 4.04
CA ALA A 245 3.07 -14.26 3.17
C ALA A 245 4.41 -13.51 3.26
N VAL A 246 4.37 -12.19 3.37
CA VAL A 246 5.58 -11.35 3.56
C VAL A 246 6.26 -11.64 4.90
N TYR A 247 5.47 -11.99 5.92
CA TYR A 247 6.02 -12.30 7.24
C TYR A 247 6.77 -13.63 7.31
N LYS A 248 6.45 -14.61 6.48
CA LYS A 248 7.10 -15.94 6.45
C LYS A 248 8.51 -15.88 5.89
#